data_b5d9b9a891a7b609b3837c4c6314e4eb
#
_entry.id   b5d9b9a891a7b609b3837c4c6314e4eb
#
_cell.length_a   1.000
_cell.length_b   1.000
_cell.length_c   1.000
_cell.angle_alpha   90.00
_cell.angle_beta   90.00
_cell.angle_gamma   90.00
#
_symmetry.space_group_name_H-M   'P 1'
#
loop_
_entity.id
_entity.type
_entity.pdbx_description
1 polymer ?
#
loop_
_entity_poly.entity_id
_entity_poly.type
_entity_poly.pdbx_seq_one_letter_code
_entity_poly.pdbx_strand_id
1 'polypeptide(L)'
;MRLDELIEYLKYDDLINFKRVDITGISYNSKTTKQGDIFICLVGEHTDGHEYAQMAVDNGAAALLVERPLDNIKVPQVQVDSTRHKIADIADRFYSRPSLGLNLIGITGTNGKTTVTHLIQKIFEENQEKCALIGTLGYKLSSNGEYRDAKHTTPQAPELQATLRMIKDVEKIDNVVMEVSSHSLEQNRVGGCRYNGAILTNLTQDHLDYHITMENYFKAKALLFERLTEDDFAVINADDEYADKFLAVVPEGVRKLTYGVKNDADVMAKDIKFSLKGAEFKLVLKDAEYDVNLHMNGMFSVYNVLAAITSSIAMNIDIKIALKALQNVHGVAGRFEVVNKKPLVIVDYAHTPDGLENVLKSAREITPAGGKLICVFGCGGDRDATKRPKMGAIAQRLADKIVITSDNPRSEDPQQIITDIIAGLQSVDPEKVTVEPDRGEAIALLKSISDNNDVVVIAGKGHEDYQILKDKTIHFDDREQARKVFAGSVI
;
A
#
# COMPACT_ATOMS: atom_id res chain seq x y z
N MET A 1 29.58 -8.42 12.34
CA MET A 1 29.33 -9.87 12.19
C MET A 1 30.33 -10.42 11.19
N ARG A 2 30.91 -11.60 11.44
CA ARG A 2 31.84 -12.19 10.46
C ARG A 2 31.06 -12.77 9.26
N LEU A 3 31.69 -12.81 8.09
CA LEU A 3 31.07 -13.34 6.86
C LEU A 3 30.63 -14.80 7.03
N ASP A 4 31.48 -15.66 7.67
CA ASP A 4 31.15 -17.06 7.94
C ASP A 4 29.90 -17.22 8.84
N GLU A 5 29.73 -16.35 9.83
CA GLU A 5 28.54 -16.31 10.67
C GLU A 5 27.31 -15.83 9.90
N LEU A 6 27.48 -14.83 9.03
CA LEU A 6 26.40 -14.25 8.23
C LEU A 6 25.78 -15.28 7.27
N ILE A 7 26.63 -16.13 6.64
CA ILE A 7 26.20 -17.10 5.63
C ILE A 7 25.99 -18.52 6.18
N GLU A 8 26.11 -18.74 7.52
CA GLU A 8 26.04 -20.06 8.15
C GLU A 8 24.81 -20.89 7.74
N TYR A 9 23.64 -20.23 7.59
CA TYR A 9 22.39 -20.88 7.20
C TYR A 9 21.93 -20.52 5.78
N LEU A 10 22.78 -19.81 5.04
CA LEU A 10 22.49 -19.45 3.65
C LEU A 10 22.81 -20.68 2.75
N LYS A 11 21.85 -21.08 1.93
CA LYS A 11 22.13 -22.01 0.86
C LYS A 11 22.87 -21.26 -0.25
N TYR A 12 24.14 -21.58 -0.44
CA TYR A 12 24.99 -21.01 -1.51
C TYR A 12 25.58 -22.12 -2.37
N ASP A 13 26.00 -21.78 -3.58
CA ASP A 13 26.55 -22.70 -4.57
C ASP A 13 28.07 -22.83 -4.43
N ASP A 14 28.76 -21.69 -4.23
CA ASP A 14 30.23 -21.67 -4.11
C ASP A 14 30.72 -20.48 -3.26
N LEU A 15 31.94 -20.61 -2.74
CA LEU A 15 32.68 -19.58 -2.00
C LEU A 15 34.02 -19.29 -2.68
N ILE A 16 34.09 -18.15 -3.37
CA ILE A 16 35.25 -17.76 -4.18
C ILE A 16 36.09 -16.77 -3.38
N ASN A 17 37.42 -16.94 -3.38
CA ASN A 17 38.38 -16.11 -2.63
C ASN A 17 38.03 -15.98 -1.13
N PHE A 18 37.41 -17.00 -0.55
CA PHE A 18 36.92 -16.94 0.82
C PHE A 18 38.01 -16.56 1.81
N LYS A 19 37.71 -15.54 2.62
CA LYS A 19 38.49 -15.10 3.78
C LYS A 19 37.51 -14.70 4.88
N ARG A 20 37.91 -14.85 6.11
CA ARG A 20 37.19 -14.36 7.27
C ARG A 20 37.31 -12.83 7.30
N VAL A 21 36.25 -12.14 6.93
CA VAL A 21 36.15 -10.68 6.96
C VAL A 21 34.98 -10.26 7.83
N ASP A 22 35.10 -9.11 8.45
CA ASP A 22 33.99 -8.51 9.20
C ASP A 22 33.05 -7.74 8.26
N ILE A 23 31.77 -8.04 8.36
CA ILE A 23 30.70 -7.34 7.65
C ILE A 23 30.06 -6.34 8.62
N THR A 24 30.07 -5.06 8.24
CA THR A 24 29.54 -3.95 9.04
C THR A 24 28.27 -3.33 8.47
N GLY A 25 27.88 -3.70 7.25
CA GLY A 25 26.68 -3.23 6.60
C GLY A 25 26.30 -4.07 5.36
N ILE A 26 25.17 -3.75 4.78
CA ILE A 26 24.67 -4.37 3.54
C ILE A 26 24.39 -3.25 2.55
N SER A 27 24.89 -3.39 1.32
CA SER A 27 24.61 -2.47 0.23
C SER A 27 24.24 -3.20 -1.05
N TYR A 28 23.44 -2.57 -1.90
CA TYR A 28 23.11 -3.02 -3.27
C TYR A 28 23.16 -1.83 -4.27
N ASN A 29 23.68 -0.69 -3.83
CA ASN A 29 23.98 0.48 -4.66
C ASN A 29 25.45 0.83 -4.48
N SER A 30 26.24 0.61 -5.53
CA SER A 30 27.70 0.81 -5.51
C SER A 30 28.12 2.23 -5.11
N LYS A 31 27.31 3.26 -5.43
CA LYS A 31 27.58 4.65 -5.07
C LYS A 31 27.44 4.95 -3.58
N THR A 32 26.68 4.15 -2.85
CA THR A 32 26.42 4.32 -1.40
C THR A 32 27.09 3.24 -0.55
N THR A 33 27.81 2.31 -1.17
CA THR A 33 28.59 1.28 -0.51
C THR A 33 29.65 1.90 0.41
N LYS A 34 29.80 1.35 1.59
CA LYS A 34 30.75 1.80 2.63
C LYS A 34 31.76 0.72 2.96
N GLN A 35 32.82 1.14 3.67
CA GLN A 35 33.85 0.24 4.18
C GLN A 35 33.23 -0.86 5.05
N GLY A 36 33.51 -2.12 4.69
CA GLY A 36 33.02 -3.29 5.44
C GLY A 36 31.64 -3.80 5.01
N ASP A 37 30.98 -3.20 4.02
CA ASP A 37 29.71 -3.71 3.52
C ASP A 37 29.87 -5.05 2.78
N ILE A 38 28.88 -5.91 2.86
CA ILE A 38 28.63 -6.93 1.84
C ILE A 38 27.79 -6.28 0.72
N PHE A 39 28.33 -6.24 -0.50
CA PHE A 39 27.61 -5.71 -1.65
C PHE A 39 26.83 -6.83 -2.37
N ILE A 40 25.55 -6.61 -2.57
CA ILE A 40 24.64 -7.54 -3.23
C ILE A 40 24.52 -7.18 -4.70
N CYS A 41 25.01 -8.03 -5.59
CA CYS A 41 24.92 -7.85 -7.04
C CYS A 41 23.51 -8.17 -7.55
N LEU A 42 22.52 -7.29 -7.27
CA LEU A 42 21.14 -7.51 -7.68
C LEU A 42 20.98 -7.48 -9.19
N VAL A 43 20.35 -8.52 -9.74
CA VAL A 43 19.92 -8.54 -11.16
C VAL A 43 18.54 -7.88 -11.24
N GLY A 44 18.45 -6.74 -11.95
CA GLY A 44 17.24 -5.98 -12.22
C GLY A 44 16.77 -6.16 -13.67
N GLU A 45 15.61 -5.58 -14.00
CA GLU A 45 15.05 -5.62 -15.36
C GLU A 45 15.91 -4.87 -16.38
N HIS A 46 16.57 -3.79 -15.97
CA HIS A 46 17.34 -2.90 -16.84
C HIS A 46 18.81 -2.77 -16.44
N THR A 47 19.22 -3.37 -15.32
CA THR A 47 20.56 -3.20 -14.75
C THR A 47 21.00 -4.48 -14.07
N ASP A 48 22.26 -4.87 -14.30
CA ASP A 48 22.90 -6.00 -13.61
C ASP A 48 23.89 -5.48 -12.58
N GLY A 49 23.63 -5.73 -11.30
CA GLY A 49 24.48 -5.30 -10.19
C GLY A 49 25.92 -5.83 -10.26
N HIS A 50 26.16 -6.94 -10.98
CA HIS A 50 27.50 -7.48 -11.20
C HIS A 50 28.41 -6.52 -11.96
N GLU A 51 27.87 -5.69 -12.85
CA GLU A 51 28.64 -4.68 -13.59
C GLU A 51 29.21 -3.58 -12.67
N TYR A 52 28.63 -3.40 -11.51
CA TYR A 52 29.04 -2.38 -10.52
C TYR A 52 29.85 -2.96 -9.35
N ALA A 53 30.17 -4.25 -9.39
CA ALA A 53 30.89 -4.95 -8.31
C ALA A 53 32.27 -4.33 -8.03
N GLN A 54 33.04 -3.99 -9.09
CA GLN A 54 34.35 -3.36 -8.91
C GLN A 54 34.23 -2.00 -8.24
N MET A 55 33.26 -1.17 -8.65
CA MET A 55 33.00 0.12 -8.00
C MET A 55 32.63 -0.05 -6.51
N ALA A 56 31.84 -1.05 -6.18
CA ALA A 56 31.50 -1.34 -4.79
C ALA A 56 32.72 -1.75 -3.97
N VAL A 57 33.62 -2.55 -4.54
CA VAL A 57 34.89 -2.94 -3.92
C VAL A 57 35.81 -1.72 -3.73
N ASP A 58 35.92 -0.88 -4.74
CA ASP A 58 36.70 0.38 -4.67
C ASP A 58 36.16 1.33 -3.59
N ASN A 59 34.84 1.30 -3.34
CA ASN A 59 34.18 2.03 -2.26
C ASN A 59 34.22 1.33 -0.90
N GLY A 60 34.83 0.14 -0.81
CA GLY A 60 35.13 -0.54 0.45
C GLY A 60 34.28 -1.77 0.77
N ALA A 61 33.57 -2.34 -0.21
CA ALA A 61 32.89 -3.61 0.02
C ALA A 61 33.88 -4.69 0.47
N ALA A 62 33.61 -5.33 1.59
CA ALA A 62 34.45 -6.39 2.15
C ALA A 62 34.15 -7.78 1.55
N ALA A 63 32.96 -7.97 1.02
CA ALA A 63 32.50 -9.19 0.35
C ALA A 63 31.41 -8.88 -0.67
N LEU A 64 31.15 -9.82 -1.58
CA LEU A 64 30.09 -9.74 -2.58
C LEU A 64 29.13 -10.95 -2.42
N LEU A 65 27.82 -10.72 -2.67
CA LEU A 65 26.85 -11.77 -3.00
C LEU A 65 26.59 -11.71 -4.52
N VAL A 66 26.83 -12.83 -5.24
CA VAL A 66 26.84 -12.89 -6.69
C VAL A 66 26.01 -14.08 -7.21
N GLU A 67 25.52 -14.01 -8.45
CA GLU A 67 24.90 -15.15 -9.14
C GLU A 67 25.88 -15.88 -10.08
N ARG A 68 27.02 -15.25 -10.39
CA ARG A 68 28.13 -15.80 -11.18
C ARG A 68 29.47 -15.30 -10.68
N PRO A 69 30.56 -16.08 -10.81
CA PRO A 69 31.89 -15.66 -10.44
C PRO A 69 32.34 -14.40 -11.17
N LEU A 70 33.13 -13.57 -10.48
CA LEU A 70 33.77 -12.36 -11.02
C LEU A 70 35.28 -12.51 -10.89
N ASP A 71 35.96 -12.91 -12.01
CA ASP A 71 37.36 -13.34 -12.01
C ASP A 71 38.36 -12.27 -11.55
N ASN A 72 38.07 -10.99 -11.81
CA ASN A 72 38.96 -9.89 -11.48
C ASN A 72 38.78 -9.34 -10.05
N ILE A 73 37.84 -9.86 -9.30
CA ILE A 73 37.53 -9.40 -7.94
C ILE A 73 38.25 -10.26 -6.91
N LYS A 74 38.98 -9.60 -5.99
CA LYS A 74 39.81 -10.27 -4.99
C LYS A 74 39.16 -10.43 -3.61
N VAL A 75 38.07 -9.71 -3.34
CA VAL A 75 37.29 -9.89 -2.10
C VAL A 75 36.51 -11.20 -2.13
N PRO A 76 36.12 -11.76 -0.97
CA PRO A 76 35.26 -12.93 -0.91
C PRO A 76 33.97 -12.75 -1.71
N GLN A 77 33.59 -13.77 -2.47
CA GLN A 77 32.34 -13.82 -3.20
C GLN A 77 31.54 -15.05 -2.71
N VAL A 78 30.29 -14.83 -2.37
CA VAL A 78 29.31 -15.87 -2.05
C VAL A 78 28.42 -16.03 -3.24
N GLN A 79 28.55 -17.16 -3.97
CA GLN A 79 27.73 -17.43 -5.13
C GLN A 79 26.42 -18.12 -4.73
N VAL A 80 25.31 -17.61 -5.27
CA VAL A 80 23.96 -18.12 -5.00
C VAL A 80 23.15 -18.20 -6.30
N ASP A 81 22.09 -18.98 -6.27
CA ASP A 81 21.11 -19.13 -7.36
C ASP A 81 20.38 -17.81 -7.72
N SER A 82 20.05 -17.00 -6.71
CA SER A 82 19.39 -15.71 -6.89
C SER A 82 19.75 -14.73 -5.77
N THR A 83 20.46 -13.67 -6.11
CA THR A 83 20.80 -12.60 -5.18
C THR A 83 19.56 -11.86 -4.68
N ARG A 84 18.52 -11.77 -5.53
CA ARG A 84 17.24 -11.14 -5.20
C ARG A 84 16.48 -11.89 -4.11
N HIS A 85 16.50 -13.22 -4.13
CA HIS A 85 15.86 -14.03 -3.09
C HIS A 85 16.70 -14.08 -1.82
N LYS A 86 18.04 -14.12 -1.94
CA LYS A 86 18.96 -14.27 -0.81
C LYS A 86 19.27 -13.01 -0.02
N ILE A 87 19.02 -11.82 -0.60
CA ILE A 87 19.20 -10.55 0.12
C ILE A 87 18.36 -10.49 1.40
N ALA A 88 17.16 -11.09 1.39
CA ALA A 88 16.30 -11.14 2.57
C ALA A 88 16.89 -11.98 3.69
N ASP A 89 17.47 -13.16 3.37
CA ASP A 89 18.11 -14.06 4.32
C ASP A 89 19.35 -13.39 4.94
N ILE A 90 20.16 -12.71 4.10
CA ILE A 90 21.33 -11.93 4.54
C ILE A 90 20.91 -10.78 5.48
N ALA A 91 19.89 -10.03 5.10
CA ALA A 91 19.43 -8.89 5.89
C ALA A 91 18.84 -9.34 7.24
N ASP A 92 17.99 -10.36 7.23
CA ASP A 92 17.40 -10.94 8.45
C ASP A 92 18.49 -11.39 9.44
N ARG A 93 19.47 -12.12 8.93
CA ARG A 93 20.59 -12.61 9.77
C ARG A 93 21.45 -11.45 10.30
N PHE A 94 21.82 -10.49 9.43
CA PHE A 94 22.66 -9.37 9.80
C PHE A 94 22.04 -8.52 10.91
N TYR A 95 20.72 -8.26 10.83
CA TYR A 95 19.98 -7.51 11.82
C TYR A 95 19.45 -8.37 12.99
N SER A 96 19.91 -9.64 13.11
CA SER A 96 19.59 -10.55 14.22
C SER A 96 18.10 -10.90 14.31
N ARG A 97 17.44 -11.12 13.16
CA ARG A 97 16.06 -11.61 13.06
C ARG A 97 15.06 -10.82 13.90
N PRO A 98 14.93 -9.50 13.67
CA PRO A 98 14.16 -8.63 14.55
C PRO A 98 12.68 -9.02 14.62
N SER A 99 12.09 -9.54 13.54
CA SER A 99 10.68 -9.93 13.47
C SER A 99 10.31 -11.07 14.41
N LEU A 100 11.26 -11.93 14.82
CA LEU A 100 10.99 -13.00 15.79
C LEU A 100 10.63 -12.48 17.20
N GLY A 101 10.95 -11.25 17.50
CA GLY A 101 10.60 -10.63 18.78
C GLY A 101 9.60 -9.48 18.65
N LEU A 102 8.83 -9.46 17.57
CA LEU A 102 7.79 -8.48 17.30
C LEU A 102 6.46 -9.21 17.03
N ASN A 103 5.37 -8.60 17.39
CA ASN A 103 4.04 -8.95 16.88
C ASN A 103 3.85 -8.22 15.54
N LEU A 104 4.24 -8.88 14.44
CA LEU A 104 4.24 -8.31 13.09
C LEU A 104 2.99 -8.76 12.33
N ILE A 105 2.16 -7.79 11.90
CA ILE A 105 0.92 -8.04 11.16
C ILE A 105 1.07 -7.50 9.75
N GLY A 106 0.92 -8.36 8.76
CA GLY A 106 0.98 -8.03 7.35
C GLY A 106 -0.41 -7.80 6.75
N ILE A 107 -0.61 -6.68 6.08
CA ILE A 107 -1.86 -6.37 5.37
C ILE A 107 -1.59 -6.34 3.87
N THR A 108 -2.28 -7.21 3.12
CA THR A 108 -2.21 -7.23 1.66
C THR A 108 -3.59 -7.07 1.02
N GLY A 109 -3.61 -6.79 -0.25
CA GLY A 109 -4.80 -6.58 -1.06
C GLY A 109 -4.54 -5.54 -2.15
N THR A 110 -5.51 -5.30 -3.02
CA THR A 110 -5.41 -4.24 -4.04
C THR A 110 -5.63 -2.88 -3.37
N ASN A 111 -6.76 -2.68 -2.74
CA ASN A 111 -7.18 -1.44 -2.09
C ASN A 111 -7.32 -1.63 -0.56
N GLY A 112 -7.30 -0.54 0.21
CA GLY A 112 -7.60 -0.57 1.66
C GLY A 112 -6.42 -0.81 2.60
N LYS A 113 -5.26 -1.30 2.13
CA LYS A 113 -4.08 -1.60 2.97
C LYS A 113 -3.71 -0.46 3.92
N THR A 114 -3.50 0.73 3.38
CA THR A 114 -3.13 1.92 4.15
C THR A 114 -4.17 2.27 5.21
N THR A 115 -5.46 2.22 4.86
CA THR A 115 -6.53 2.50 5.82
C THR A 115 -6.54 1.46 6.94
N VAL A 116 -6.50 0.17 6.61
CA VAL A 116 -6.53 -0.91 7.61
C VAL A 116 -5.32 -0.85 8.55
N THR A 117 -4.10 -0.57 8.04
CA THR A 117 -2.92 -0.40 8.91
C THR A 117 -3.10 0.74 9.92
N HIS A 118 -3.68 1.86 9.51
CA HIS A 118 -3.96 2.99 10.41
C HIS A 118 -5.02 2.66 11.45
N LEU A 119 -6.09 1.96 11.04
CA LEU A 119 -7.16 1.56 11.95
C LEU A 119 -6.64 0.60 13.03
N ILE A 120 -5.83 -0.39 12.64
CA ILE A 120 -5.23 -1.34 13.59
C ILE A 120 -4.24 -0.62 14.52
N GLN A 121 -3.42 0.32 14.01
CA GLN A 121 -2.54 1.11 14.86
C GLN A 121 -3.33 1.89 15.93
N LYS A 122 -4.49 2.49 15.55
CA LYS A 122 -5.38 3.19 16.49
C LYS A 122 -5.98 2.24 17.52
N ILE A 123 -6.33 1.02 17.15
CA ILE A 123 -6.86 0.01 18.09
C ILE A 123 -5.80 -0.37 19.14
N PHE A 124 -4.55 -0.60 18.74
CA PHE A 124 -3.47 -0.87 19.67
C PHE A 124 -3.26 0.29 20.66
N GLU A 125 -3.26 1.53 20.15
CA GLU A 125 -3.08 2.72 20.99
C GLU A 125 -4.23 2.90 21.98
N GLU A 126 -5.47 2.67 21.57
CA GLU A 126 -6.62 2.70 22.50
C GLU A 126 -6.53 1.57 23.53
N ASN A 127 -5.92 0.43 23.18
CA ASN A 127 -5.57 -0.66 24.09
C ASN A 127 -4.32 -0.36 24.95
N GLN A 128 -3.82 0.89 24.91
CA GLN A 128 -2.63 1.34 25.64
C GLN A 128 -1.33 0.63 25.25
N GLU A 129 -1.27 0.08 24.05
CA GLU A 129 -0.10 -0.56 23.47
C GLU A 129 0.51 0.32 22.39
N LYS A 130 1.84 0.38 22.36
CA LYS A 130 2.56 1.06 21.27
C LYS A 130 2.49 0.19 20.01
N CYS A 131 2.28 0.83 18.86
CA CYS A 131 2.29 0.16 17.56
C CYS A 131 2.96 1.04 16.51
N ALA A 132 3.98 0.51 15.86
CA ALA A 132 4.59 1.15 14.69
C ALA A 132 3.86 0.73 13.40
N LEU A 133 3.86 1.63 12.42
CA LEU A 133 3.26 1.40 11.09
C LEU A 133 4.33 1.53 10.02
N ILE A 134 4.35 0.60 9.05
CA ILE A 134 5.20 0.66 7.85
C ILE A 134 4.28 0.55 6.62
N GLY A 135 4.35 1.50 5.70
CA GLY A 135 3.47 1.49 4.53
C GLY A 135 3.78 2.55 3.48
N THR A 136 2.82 2.81 2.63
CA THR A 136 2.92 3.70 1.47
C THR A 136 3.32 5.14 1.84
N LEU A 137 2.88 5.62 2.99
CA LEU A 137 3.21 6.96 3.50
C LEU A 137 4.59 7.04 4.17
N GLY A 138 5.33 5.94 4.24
CA GLY A 138 6.54 5.80 5.03
C GLY A 138 6.32 4.95 6.28
N TYR A 139 7.17 5.13 7.28
CA TYR A 139 6.94 4.50 8.58
C TYR A 139 6.78 5.52 9.69
N LYS A 140 5.99 5.18 10.69
CA LYS A 140 5.78 6.00 11.90
C LYS A 140 5.65 5.14 13.14
N LEU A 141 6.01 5.73 14.28
CA LEU A 141 6.12 5.03 15.55
C LEU A 141 4.87 5.16 16.44
N SER A 142 3.97 6.06 16.07
CA SER A 142 2.66 6.24 16.71
C SER A 142 1.68 6.89 15.73
N SER A 143 0.39 6.83 16.00
CA SER A 143 -0.63 7.38 15.10
C SER A 143 -0.55 8.91 14.95
N ASN A 144 -0.08 9.61 15.97
CA ASN A 144 0.13 11.05 15.97
C ASN A 144 1.59 11.44 15.61
N GLY A 145 2.46 10.45 15.36
CA GLY A 145 3.85 10.67 14.98
C GLY A 145 3.99 11.12 13.53
N GLU A 146 5.10 11.79 13.24
CA GLU A 146 5.48 12.15 11.88
C GLU A 146 5.91 10.90 11.11
N TYR A 147 5.62 10.91 9.80
CA TYR A 147 6.15 9.91 8.89
C TYR A 147 7.64 10.13 8.67
N ARG A 148 8.38 9.03 8.71
CA ARG A 148 9.77 8.97 8.27
C ARG A 148 9.80 8.30 6.90
N ASP A 149 10.64 8.81 6.01
CA ASP A 149 10.64 8.43 4.61
C ASP A 149 10.89 6.92 4.40
N ALA A 150 10.08 6.32 3.52
CA ALA A 150 10.28 4.98 2.99
C ALA A 150 10.11 5.07 1.47
N LYS A 151 11.16 4.70 0.72
CA LYS A 151 11.18 4.77 -0.75
C LYS A 151 10.11 3.93 -1.45
N HIS A 152 9.52 2.99 -0.75
CA HIS A 152 8.52 2.03 -1.27
C HIS A 152 7.48 1.72 -0.21
N THR A 153 6.25 1.39 -0.63
CA THR A 153 5.18 0.89 0.26
C THR A 153 5.66 -0.21 1.21
N THR A 154 6.45 -1.13 0.68
CA THR A 154 7.18 -2.14 1.45
C THR A 154 8.66 -1.97 1.11
N PRO A 155 9.52 -1.60 2.07
CA PRO A 155 10.95 -1.37 1.83
C PRO A 155 11.68 -2.60 1.27
N GLN A 156 12.89 -2.41 0.72
CA GLN A 156 13.79 -3.52 0.41
C GLN A 156 14.24 -4.22 1.70
N ALA A 157 14.65 -5.47 1.59
CA ALA A 157 14.95 -6.29 2.76
C ALA A 157 15.97 -5.67 3.74
N PRO A 158 17.10 -5.06 3.30
CA PRO A 158 18.03 -4.43 4.23
C PRO A 158 17.41 -3.28 5.03
N GLU A 159 16.68 -2.38 4.36
CA GLU A 159 16.02 -1.25 5.01
C GLU A 159 14.89 -1.71 5.91
N LEU A 160 14.13 -2.73 5.49
CA LEU A 160 13.04 -3.29 6.31
C LEU A 160 13.58 -3.89 7.60
N GLN A 161 14.58 -4.77 7.53
CA GLN A 161 15.16 -5.41 8.70
C GLN A 161 15.84 -4.40 9.63
N ALA A 162 16.53 -3.38 9.07
CA ALA A 162 17.08 -2.28 9.84
C ALA A 162 16.00 -1.51 10.61
N THR A 163 14.87 -1.20 9.93
CA THR A 163 13.73 -0.50 10.52
C THR A 163 13.08 -1.33 11.63
N LEU A 164 12.83 -2.63 11.39
CA LEU A 164 12.28 -3.53 12.41
C LEU A 164 13.20 -3.64 13.62
N ARG A 165 14.53 -3.74 13.39
CA ARG A 165 15.53 -3.75 14.47
C ARG A 165 15.50 -2.46 15.31
N MET A 166 15.41 -1.31 14.64
CA MET A 166 15.32 0.01 15.29
C MET A 166 14.02 0.11 16.12
N ILE A 167 12.87 -0.27 15.55
CA ILE A 167 11.56 -0.27 16.22
C ILE A 167 11.63 -1.11 17.51
N LYS A 168 12.16 -2.34 17.42
CA LYS A 168 12.25 -3.26 18.55
C LYS A 168 13.23 -2.80 19.62
N ASP A 169 14.46 -2.52 19.23
CA ASP A 169 15.56 -2.38 20.19
C ASP A 169 15.79 -0.97 20.69
N VAL A 170 15.51 0.04 19.85
CA VAL A 170 15.70 1.44 20.19
C VAL A 170 14.39 2.06 20.72
N GLU A 171 13.30 1.92 19.96
CA GLU A 171 12.02 2.54 20.28
C GLU A 171 11.20 1.71 21.29
N LYS A 172 11.59 0.43 21.51
CA LYS A 172 10.90 -0.49 22.43
C LYS A 172 9.41 -0.61 22.14
N ILE A 173 9.11 -0.86 20.85
CA ILE A 173 7.76 -1.11 20.35
C ILE A 173 7.69 -2.56 19.91
N ASP A 174 6.73 -3.30 20.45
CA ASP A 174 6.56 -4.74 20.20
C ASP A 174 5.57 -5.02 19.06
N ASN A 175 4.61 -4.11 18.79
CA ASN A 175 3.61 -4.31 17.75
C ASN A 175 3.97 -3.51 16.49
N VAL A 176 3.90 -4.17 15.34
CA VAL A 176 4.14 -3.55 14.03
C VAL A 176 3.04 -3.98 13.05
N VAL A 177 2.38 -3.01 12.44
CA VAL A 177 1.47 -3.25 11.32
C VAL A 177 2.10 -2.78 10.03
N MET A 178 2.07 -3.62 8.99
CA MET A 178 2.81 -3.35 7.76
C MET A 178 1.98 -3.61 6.51
N GLU A 179 1.99 -2.66 5.58
CA GLU A 179 1.51 -2.89 4.23
C GLU A 179 2.47 -3.82 3.47
N VAL A 180 1.92 -4.92 2.92
CA VAL A 180 2.68 -5.90 2.16
C VAL A 180 2.19 -5.93 0.71
N SER A 181 2.98 -5.35 -0.19
CA SER A 181 2.66 -5.30 -1.61
C SER A 181 2.93 -6.65 -2.29
N SER A 182 2.22 -6.94 -3.39
CA SER A 182 2.46 -8.16 -4.18
C SER A 182 3.88 -8.21 -4.75
N HIS A 183 4.42 -7.07 -5.20
CA HIS A 183 5.81 -6.96 -5.64
C HIS A 183 6.80 -7.32 -4.54
N SER A 184 6.56 -6.88 -3.29
CA SER A 184 7.46 -7.19 -2.19
C SER A 184 7.46 -8.68 -1.82
N LEU A 185 6.32 -9.34 -1.97
CA LEU A 185 6.19 -10.78 -1.75
C LEU A 185 6.90 -11.57 -2.85
N GLU A 186 6.64 -11.27 -4.12
CA GLU A 186 7.25 -11.95 -5.26
C GLU A 186 8.76 -11.70 -5.34
N GLN A 187 9.19 -10.46 -5.09
CA GLN A 187 10.61 -10.10 -5.06
C GLN A 187 11.30 -10.52 -3.75
N ASN A 188 10.62 -11.25 -2.88
CA ASN A 188 11.11 -11.74 -1.59
C ASN A 188 11.68 -10.65 -0.66
N ARG A 189 11.23 -9.38 -0.79
CA ARG A 189 11.71 -8.29 0.10
C ARG A 189 11.39 -8.54 1.58
N VAL A 190 10.32 -9.30 1.83
CA VAL A 190 9.82 -9.67 3.16
C VAL A 190 10.15 -11.11 3.53
N GLY A 191 11.07 -11.77 2.80
CA GLY A 191 11.42 -13.18 2.97
C GLY A 191 11.91 -13.55 4.37
N GLY A 192 12.66 -12.66 5.00
CA GLY A 192 13.15 -12.83 6.36
C GLY A 192 12.16 -12.43 7.47
N CYS A 193 10.93 -12.01 7.14
CA CYS A 193 9.95 -11.60 8.14
C CYS A 193 9.09 -12.76 8.62
N ARG A 194 8.93 -12.88 9.94
CA ARG A 194 7.98 -13.74 10.62
C ARG A 194 6.72 -12.92 10.94
N TYR A 195 5.59 -13.32 10.39
CA TYR A 195 4.30 -12.68 10.62
C TYR A 195 3.48 -13.45 11.64
N ASN A 196 2.83 -12.73 12.55
CA ASN A 196 1.87 -13.26 13.52
C ASN A 196 0.43 -13.18 13.01
N GLY A 197 0.20 -12.36 11.98
CA GLY A 197 -1.10 -12.25 11.34
C GLY A 197 -0.99 -11.77 9.90
N ALA A 198 -1.89 -12.25 9.05
CA ALA A 198 -2.05 -11.83 7.67
C ALA A 198 -3.50 -11.42 7.39
N ILE A 199 -3.68 -10.29 6.73
CA ILE A 199 -4.99 -9.71 6.43
C ILE A 199 -5.13 -9.51 4.93
N LEU A 200 -6.21 -10.05 4.34
CA LEU A 200 -6.65 -9.77 2.98
C LEU A 200 -7.74 -8.71 2.99
N THR A 201 -7.52 -7.60 2.31
CA THR A 201 -8.57 -6.60 2.09
C THR A 201 -9.43 -6.94 0.88
N ASN A 202 -8.84 -7.12 -0.28
CA ASN A 202 -9.50 -7.50 -1.55
C ASN A 202 -8.46 -7.83 -2.63
N LEU A 203 -8.91 -8.50 -3.69
CA LEU A 203 -8.11 -8.75 -4.90
C LEU A 203 -8.88 -8.35 -6.15
N THR A 204 -8.61 -7.16 -6.69
CA THR A 204 -9.20 -6.64 -7.92
C THR A 204 -8.11 -6.28 -8.93
N GLN A 205 -8.45 -5.96 -10.17
CA GLN A 205 -7.46 -5.71 -11.23
C GLN A 205 -6.54 -4.54 -10.88
N ASP A 206 -5.25 -4.84 -10.73
CA ASP A 206 -4.13 -3.88 -10.70
C ASP A 206 -2.82 -4.60 -11.01
N HIS A 207 -1.77 -3.86 -11.35
CA HIS A 207 -0.40 -4.39 -11.56
C HIS A 207 -0.30 -5.54 -12.57
N LEU A 208 -1.18 -5.60 -13.58
CA LEU A 208 -1.09 -6.63 -14.64
C LEU A 208 0.04 -6.34 -15.66
N ASP A 209 0.60 -5.14 -15.67
CA ASP A 209 1.87 -4.80 -16.31
C ASP A 209 3.02 -5.65 -15.77
N TYR A 210 2.99 -5.97 -14.49
CA TYR A 210 4.00 -6.78 -13.80
C TYR A 210 3.60 -8.25 -13.65
N HIS A 211 2.42 -8.53 -13.09
CA HIS A 211 1.97 -9.91 -12.81
C HIS A 211 1.39 -10.64 -14.02
N ILE A 212 1.08 -9.94 -15.12
CA ILE A 212 0.53 -10.44 -16.38
C ILE A 212 -0.89 -10.98 -16.24
N THR A 213 -1.20 -11.78 -15.22
CA THR A 213 -2.51 -12.38 -15.00
C THR A 213 -2.99 -12.19 -13.55
N MET A 214 -4.31 -12.22 -13.35
CA MET A 214 -4.92 -12.20 -12.01
C MET A 214 -4.50 -13.43 -11.20
N GLU A 215 -4.26 -14.58 -11.82
CA GLU A 215 -3.79 -15.78 -11.13
C GLU A 215 -2.38 -15.62 -10.57
N ASN A 216 -1.45 -14.99 -11.31
CA ASN A 216 -0.12 -14.68 -10.80
C ASN A 216 -0.18 -13.62 -9.69
N TYR A 217 -1.08 -12.63 -9.84
CA TYR A 217 -1.30 -11.61 -8.82
C TYR A 217 -1.84 -12.22 -7.51
N PHE A 218 -2.79 -13.18 -7.62
CA PHE A 218 -3.24 -13.98 -6.47
C PHE A 218 -2.07 -14.74 -5.83
N LYS A 219 -1.31 -15.52 -6.62
CA LYS A 219 -0.17 -16.30 -6.11
C LYS A 219 0.85 -15.45 -5.38
N ALA A 220 1.17 -14.26 -5.93
CA ALA A 220 2.08 -13.34 -5.26
C ALA A 220 1.58 -12.90 -3.87
N LYS A 221 0.28 -12.60 -3.73
CA LYS A 221 -0.29 -12.22 -2.42
C LYS A 221 -0.49 -13.41 -1.49
N ALA A 222 -0.76 -14.59 -2.02
CA ALA A 222 -0.92 -15.83 -1.27
C ALA A 222 0.33 -16.18 -0.45
N LEU A 223 1.52 -15.83 -0.93
CA LEU A 223 2.79 -16.02 -0.20
C LEU A 223 2.80 -15.45 1.21
N LEU A 224 2.02 -14.42 1.51
CA LEU A 224 1.91 -13.88 2.87
C LEU A 224 1.20 -14.86 3.81
N PHE A 225 0.17 -15.54 3.31
CA PHE A 225 -0.66 -16.46 4.08
C PHE A 225 -0.02 -17.83 4.22
N GLU A 226 0.69 -18.30 3.20
CA GLU A 226 1.40 -19.59 3.19
C GLU A 226 2.52 -19.67 4.25
N ARG A 227 3.02 -18.53 4.72
CA ARG A 227 4.09 -18.42 5.72
C ARG A 227 3.60 -18.49 7.16
N LEU A 228 2.30 -18.47 7.39
CA LEU A 228 1.72 -18.53 8.74
C LEU A 228 1.90 -19.90 9.37
N THR A 229 1.94 -19.95 10.69
CA THR A 229 2.05 -21.17 11.49
C THR A 229 0.88 -21.26 12.47
N GLU A 230 0.74 -22.36 13.19
CA GLU A 230 -0.40 -22.64 14.08
C GLU A 230 -0.69 -21.58 15.17
N ASP A 231 0.34 -20.82 15.58
CA ASP A 231 0.20 -19.74 16.55
C ASP A 231 -0.29 -18.41 15.93
N ASP A 232 -0.45 -18.37 14.61
CA ASP A 232 -0.77 -17.16 13.86
C ASP A 232 -2.24 -17.11 13.46
N PHE A 233 -2.64 -15.98 12.84
CA PHE A 233 -3.99 -15.82 12.34
C PHE A 233 -4.03 -15.29 10.90
N ALA A 234 -5.10 -15.66 10.19
CA ALA A 234 -5.48 -15.11 8.90
C ALA A 234 -6.85 -14.43 9.00
N VAL A 235 -6.97 -13.23 8.44
CA VAL A 235 -8.22 -12.47 8.32
C VAL A 235 -8.53 -12.26 6.84
N ILE A 236 -9.67 -12.75 6.39
CA ILE A 236 -10.02 -12.81 4.98
C ILE A 236 -11.40 -12.19 4.73
N ASN A 237 -11.48 -11.32 3.71
CA ASN A 237 -12.73 -10.76 3.23
C ASN A 237 -13.55 -11.85 2.52
N ALA A 238 -14.64 -12.29 3.12
CA ALA A 238 -15.52 -13.33 2.57
C ALA A 238 -16.29 -12.89 1.32
N ASP A 239 -16.39 -11.60 1.08
CA ASP A 239 -17.05 -11.04 -0.10
C ASP A 239 -16.12 -10.90 -1.32
N ASP A 240 -14.83 -11.20 -1.17
CA ASP A 240 -13.87 -11.19 -2.28
C ASP A 240 -13.99 -12.46 -3.13
N GLU A 241 -13.94 -12.33 -4.45
CA GLU A 241 -14.05 -13.47 -5.39
C GLU A 241 -12.94 -14.52 -5.19
N TYR A 242 -11.81 -14.15 -4.60
CA TYR A 242 -10.69 -15.02 -4.29
C TYR A 242 -10.68 -15.54 -2.85
N ALA A 243 -11.71 -15.23 -2.04
CA ALA A 243 -11.76 -15.59 -0.62
C ALA A 243 -11.47 -17.09 -0.39
N ASP A 244 -12.14 -17.98 -1.10
CA ASP A 244 -11.98 -19.43 -0.96
C ASP A 244 -10.55 -19.88 -1.32
N LYS A 245 -9.93 -19.27 -2.35
CA LYS A 245 -8.55 -19.57 -2.73
C LYS A 245 -7.57 -19.13 -1.63
N PHE A 246 -7.79 -17.95 -1.01
CA PHE A 246 -6.96 -17.51 0.11
C PHE A 246 -7.17 -18.38 1.34
N LEU A 247 -8.39 -18.78 1.66
CA LEU A 247 -8.67 -19.72 2.75
C LEU A 247 -7.99 -21.08 2.56
N ALA A 248 -7.88 -21.53 1.29
CA ALA A 248 -7.27 -22.81 0.95
C ALA A 248 -5.74 -22.81 1.08
N VAL A 249 -5.07 -21.67 0.88
CA VAL A 249 -3.59 -21.59 1.01
C VAL A 249 -3.13 -21.34 2.44
N VAL A 250 -4.01 -20.93 3.35
CA VAL A 250 -3.70 -20.80 4.78
C VAL A 250 -3.45 -22.18 5.37
N PRO A 251 -2.28 -22.44 6.00
CA PRO A 251 -1.95 -23.74 6.56
C PRO A 251 -2.99 -24.26 7.56
N GLU A 252 -3.02 -25.58 7.71
CA GLU A 252 -3.84 -26.23 8.75
C GLU A 252 -3.35 -25.83 10.14
N GLY A 253 -4.26 -25.63 11.09
CA GLY A 253 -3.96 -25.17 12.44
C GLY A 253 -3.91 -23.66 12.62
N VAL A 254 -3.69 -22.88 11.57
CA VAL A 254 -3.77 -21.41 11.63
C VAL A 254 -5.21 -20.95 11.93
N ARG A 255 -5.37 -20.02 12.86
CA ARG A 255 -6.67 -19.42 13.18
C ARG A 255 -7.18 -18.59 12.01
N LYS A 256 -8.26 -19.03 11.35
CA LYS A 256 -8.89 -18.34 10.23
C LYS A 256 -10.11 -17.59 10.72
N LEU A 257 -10.23 -16.30 10.40
CA LEU A 257 -11.39 -15.47 10.64
C LEU A 257 -11.79 -14.77 9.35
N THR A 258 -13.09 -14.64 9.15
CA THR A 258 -13.66 -13.98 7.97
C THR A 258 -14.46 -12.75 8.35
N TYR A 259 -14.53 -11.79 7.43
CA TYR A 259 -15.41 -10.65 7.56
C TYR A 259 -16.12 -10.35 6.24
N GLY A 260 -17.31 -9.77 6.32
CA GLY A 260 -18.10 -9.48 5.13
C GLY A 260 -19.36 -8.66 5.40
N VAL A 261 -20.05 -8.34 4.32
CA VAL A 261 -21.34 -7.62 4.31
C VAL A 261 -22.39 -8.47 3.61
N LYS A 262 -22.00 -9.23 2.57
CA LYS A 262 -22.90 -9.98 1.68
C LYS A 262 -22.93 -11.45 2.00
N ASN A 263 -21.76 -12.07 2.12
CA ASN A 263 -21.60 -13.48 2.40
C ASN A 263 -21.51 -13.72 3.90
N ASP A 264 -21.88 -14.95 4.33
CA ASP A 264 -21.74 -15.35 5.72
C ASP A 264 -20.27 -15.30 6.17
N ALA A 265 -20.03 -14.69 7.32
CA ALA A 265 -18.71 -14.45 7.86
C ALA A 265 -18.74 -14.36 9.39
N ASP A 266 -17.57 -14.56 10.05
CA ASP A 266 -17.44 -14.47 11.51
C ASP A 266 -17.77 -13.07 12.04
N VAL A 267 -17.51 -12.04 11.24
CA VAL A 267 -17.75 -10.63 11.57
C VAL A 267 -18.48 -9.96 10.41
N MET A 268 -19.69 -9.50 10.62
CA MET A 268 -20.54 -8.91 9.58
C MET A 268 -21.00 -7.51 9.91
N ALA A 269 -21.20 -6.68 8.87
CA ALA A 269 -21.96 -5.45 8.98
C ALA A 269 -23.35 -5.60 8.35
N LYS A 270 -24.39 -5.18 9.06
CA LYS A 270 -25.80 -5.16 8.61
C LYS A 270 -26.41 -3.78 8.81
N ASP A 271 -27.53 -3.50 8.14
CA ASP A 271 -28.31 -2.26 8.28
C ASP A 271 -27.47 -0.99 8.04
N ILE A 272 -26.57 -1.04 7.05
CA ILE A 272 -25.61 0.03 6.76
C ILE A 272 -26.33 1.27 6.21
N LYS A 273 -26.04 2.43 6.80
CA LYS A 273 -26.56 3.73 6.38
C LYS A 273 -25.42 4.72 6.26
N PHE A 274 -25.44 5.55 5.20
CA PHE A 274 -24.48 6.62 4.98
C PHE A 274 -25.13 7.99 5.12
N SER A 275 -24.35 8.94 5.64
CA SER A 275 -24.75 10.33 5.78
C SER A 275 -23.53 11.25 5.68
N LEU A 276 -23.73 12.57 5.65
CA LEU A 276 -22.62 13.53 5.70
C LEU A 276 -21.77 13.41 6.99
N LYS A 277 -22.30 12.74 8.02
CA LYS A 277 -21.58 12.54 9.29
C LYS A 277 -20.73 11.27 9.28
N GLY A 278 -20.93 10.37 8.33
CA GLY A 278 -20.24 9.10 8.23
C GLY A 278 -21.18 7.91 8.02
N ALA A 279 -20.72 6.71 8.37
CA ALA A 279 -21.45 5.47 8.24
C ALA A 279 -21.97 4.98 9.61
N GLU A 280 -23.20 4.44 9.62
CA GLU A 280 -23.82 3.75 10.77
C GLU A 280 -24.19 2.34 10.35
N PHE A 281 -23.91 1.34 11.18
CA PHE A 281 -24.29 -0.05 10.91
C PHE A 281 -24.34 -0.90 12.18
N LYS A 282 -24.96 -2.08 12.07
CA LYS A 282 -24.88 -3.12 13.08
C LYS A 282 -23.73 -4.05 12.80
N LEU A 283 -22.79 -4.15 13.72
CA LEU A 283 -21.74 -5.17 13.74
C LEU A 283 -22.32 -6.44 14.35
N VAL A 284 -22.33 -7.52 13.59
CA VAL A 284 -22.87 -8.81 14.00
C VAL A 284 -21.73 -9.81 14.15
N LEU A 285 -21.59 -10.36 15.35
CA LEU A 285 -20.73 -11.48 15.68
C LEU A 285 -21.63 -12.69 15.99
N LYS A 286 -21.05 -13.89 16.11
CA LYS A 286 -21.81 -15.12 16.39
C LYS A 286 -22.79 -14.98 17.57
N ASP A 287 -22.36 -14.36 18.67
CA ASP A 287 -23.10 -14.32 19.93
C ASP A 287 -23.35 -12.87 20.41
N ALA A 288 -23.10 -11.86 19.59
CA ALA A 288 -23.26 -10.46 19.99
C ALA A 288 -23.51 -9.52 18.81
N GLU A 289 -24.23 -8.43 19.07
CA GLU A 289 -24.42 -7.33 18.13
C GLU A 289 -24.01 -6.01 18.80
N TYR A 290 -23.45 -5.09 18.00
CA TYR A 290 -23.04 -3.75 18.44
C TYR A 290 -23.46 -2.71 17.42
N ASP A 291 -23.95 -1.56 17.88
CA ASP A 291 -24.16 -0.40 17.00
C ASP A 291 -22.81 0.31 16.77
N VAL A 292 -22.48 0.55 15.51
CA VAL A 292 -21.23 1.18 15.10
C VAL A 292 -21.53 2.49 14.38
N ASN A 293 -20.87 3.56 14.83
CA ASN A 293 -20.95 4.88 14.23
C ASN A 293 -19.52 5.30 13.81
N LEU A 294 -19.33 5.61 12.55
CA LEU A 294 -18.04 6.02 11.98
C LEU A 294 -18.12 7.44 11.45
N HIS A 295 -17.04 8.17 11.54
CA HIS A 295 -16.87 9.45 10.82
C HIS A 295 -16.36 9.28 9.37
N MET A 296 -16.12 8.05 8.94
CA MET A 296 -15.71 7.71 7.58
C MET A 296 -16.91 7.26 6.76
N ASN A 297 -16.93 7.65 5.48
CA ASN A 297 -17.98 7.32 4.54
C ASN A 297 -17.54 6.25 3.51
N GLY A 298 -18.52 5.67 2.87
CA GLY A 298 -18.37 4.71 1.78
C GLY A 298 -18.27 3.26 2.23
N MET A 299 -18.80 2.37 1.40
CA MET A 299 -18.81 0.93 1.66
C MET A 299 -17.39 0.36 1.90
N PHE A 300 -16.38 0.86 1.19
CA PHE A 300 -14.98 0.48 1.40
C PHE A 300 -14.49 0.81 2.82
N SER A 301 -14.97 1.89 3.45
CA SER A 301 -14.64 2.20 4.85
C SER A 301 -15.25 1.18 5.80
N VAL A 302 -16.47 0.70 5.53
CA VAL A 302 -17.10 -0.37 6.30
C VAL A 302 -16.25 -1.64 6.22
N TYR A 303 -15.84 -2.08 5.01
CA TYR A 303 -14.95 -3.24 4.85
C TYR A 303 -13.61 -3.07 5.56
N ASN A 304 -12.98 -1.90 5.47
CA ASN A 304 -11.71 -1.63 6.15
C ASN A 304 -11.85 -1.70 7.68
N VAL A 305 -12.97 -1.19 8.21
CA VAL A 305 -13.30 -1.25 9.63
C VAL A 305 -13.57 -2.69 10.07
N LEU A 306 -14.31 -3.47 9.28
CA LEU A 306 -14.52 -4.89 9.54
C LEU A 306 -13.19 -5.67 9.57
N ALA A 307 -12.28 -5.41 8.63
CA ALA A 307 -10.94 -6.01 8.62
C ALA A 307 -10.17 -5.70 9.91
N ALA A 308 -10.19 -4.43 10.36
CA ALA A 308 -9.51 -4.01 11.58
C ALA A 308 -10.13 -4.62 12.84
N ILE A 309 -11.46 -4.65 12.93
CA ILE A 309 -12.19 -5.29 14.04
C ILE A 309 -11.90 -6.80 14.08
N THR A 310 -12.00 -7.49 12.95
CA THR A 310 -11.71 -8.94 12.88
C THR A 310 -10.29 -9.24 13.30
N SER A 311 -9.34 -8.38 12.92
CA SER A 311 -7.95 -8.49 13.35
C SER A 311 -7.81 -8.29 14.86
N SER A 312 -8.53 -7.31 15.46
CA SER A 312 -8.50 -7.09 16.91
C SER A 312 -9.04 -8.30 17.69
N ILE A 313 -10.11 -8.93 17.17
CA ILE A 313 -10.65 -10.18 17.73
C ILE A 313 -9.60 -11.31 17.63
N ALA A 314 -8.90 -11.43 16.49
CA ALA A 314 -7.83 -12.42 16.33
C ALA A 314 -6.70 -12.23 17.35
N MET A 315 -6.38 -10.98 17.67
CA MET A 315 -5.37 -10.58 18.67
C MET A 315 -5.89 -10.60 20.13
N ASN A 316 -7.14 -11.01 20.35
CA ASN A 316 -7.80 -11.02 21.67
C ASN A 316 -7.91 -9.62 22.31
N ILE A 317 -7.99 -8.55 21.54
CA ILE A 317 -8.30 -7.20 22.02
C ILE A 317 -9.82 -7.08 22.22
N ASP A 318 -10.24 -6.49 23.36
CA ASP A 318 -11.67 -6.31 23.66
C ASP A 318 -12.35 -5.51 22.54
N ILE A 319 -13.46 -6.04 22.03
CA ILE A 319 -14.25 -5.42 20.98
C ILE A 319 -14.67 -3.97 21.32
N LYS A 320 -14.94 -3.66 22.57
CA LYS A 320 -15.32 -2.31 23.02
C LYS A 320 -14.17 -1.32 22.86
N ILE A 321 -12.93 -1.76 23.06
CA ILE A 321 -11.72 -0.96 22.82
C ILE A 321 -11.60 -0.70 21.34
N ALA A 322 -11.73 -1.72 20.49
CA ALA A 322 -11.67 -1.56 19.04
C ALA A 322 -12.75 -0.59 18.52
N LEU A 323 -14.00 -0.73 18.97
CA LEU A 323 -15.10 0.14 18.58
C LEU A 323 -14.85 1.60 19.00
N LYS A 324 -14.38 1.82 20.24
CA LYS A 324 -14.03 3.14 20.74
C LYS A 324 -12.91 3.80 19.93
N ALA A 325 -11.87 3.04 19.59
CA ALA A 325 -10.78 3.51 18.76
C ALA A 325 -11.27 4.00 17.39
N LEU A 326 -12.09 3.17 16.73
CA LEU A 326 -12.56 3.40 15.38
C LEU A 326 -13.59 4.54 15.28
N GLN A 327 -14.42 4.72 16.31
CA GLN A 327 -15.37 5.84 16.38
C GLN A 327 -14.66 7.20 16.33
N ASN A 328 -13.44 7.30 16.83
CA ASN A 328 -12.66 8.54 16.88
C ASN A 328 -11.80 8.78 15.62
N VAL A 329 -11.87 7.90 14.61
CA VAL A 329 -11.10 8.07 13.36
C VAL A 329 -11.90 8.92 12.37
N HIS A 330 -11.38 10.09 12.01
CA HIS A 330 -12.00 11.00 11.04
C HIS A 330 -11.56 10.77 9.60
N GLY A 331 -10.72 9.78 9.33
CA GLY A 331 -10.21 9.41 8.03
C GLY A 331 -8.69 9.23 8.01
N VAL A 332 -8.18 8.86 6.86
CA VAL A 332 -6.75 8.71 6.56
C VAL A 332 -6.42 9.68 5.42
N ALA A 333 -5.27 10.37 5.52
CA ALA A 333 -4.85 11.36 4.53
C ALA A 333 -4.89 10.79 3.11
N GLY A 334 -5.56 11.51 2.20
CA GLY A 334 -5.76 11.12 0.81
C GLY A 334 -6.63 9.86 0.60
N ARG A 335 -7.46 9.50 1.58
CA ARG A 335 -8.43 8.40 1.50
C ARG A 335 -9.81 8.93 1.83
N PHE A 336 -10.61 9.24 0.82
CA PHE A 336 -11.89 9.91 0.94
C PHE A 336 -11.81 11.16 1.85
N GLU A 337 -10.73 11.90 1.71
CA GLU A 337 -10.44 13.06 2.55
C GLU A 337 -11.28 14.27 2.12
N VAL A 338 -12.15 14.74 3.01
CA VAL A 338 -12.93 15.96 2.77
C VAL A 338 -12.04 17.17 2.97
N VAL A 339 -11.77 17.92 1.90
CA VAL A 339 -10.91 19.11 1.90
C VAL A 339 -11.68 20.43 1.82
N ASN A 340 -12.95 20.39 1.38
CA ASN A 340 -13.89 21.52 1.37
C ASN A 340 -15.32 21.02 1.60
N LYS A 341 -16.18 21.87 2.22
CA LYS A 341 -17.55 21.48 2.59
C LYS A 341 -18.64 21.98 1.64
N LYS A 342 -18.40 23.06 0.92
CA LYS A 342 -19.38 23.66 -0.03
C LYS A 342 -18.65 24.30 -1.22
N PRO A 343 -18.65 23.66 -2.39
CA PRO A 343 -19.09 22.27 -2.65
C PRO A 343 -18.33 21.27 -1.77
N LEU A 344 -18.88 20.07 -1.59
CA LEU A 344 -18.17 19.01 -0.89
C LEU A 344 -17.05 18.49 -1.80
N VAL A 345 -15.79 18.76 -1.45
CA VAL A 345 -14.64 18.31 -2.24
C VAL A 345 -13.91 17.20 -1.49
N ILE A 346 -13.77 16.05 -2.16
CA ILE A 346 -13.14 14.85 -1.66
C ILE A 346 -11.88 14.56 -2.48
N VAL A 347 -10.76 14.32 -1.80
CA VAL A 347 -9.51 13.87 -2.42
C VAL A 347 -9.29 12.41 -2.07
N ASP A 348 -9.03 11.57 -3.08
CA ASP A 348 -8.82 10.13 -2.90
C ASP A 348 -7.69 9.58 -3.78
N TYR A 349 -7.05 8.53 -3.28
CA TYR A 349 -5.98 7.80 -3.99
C TYR A 349 -6.48 6.81 -5.04
N ALA A 350 -7.75 6.78 -5.34
CA ALA A 350 -8.37 5.86 -6.31
C ALA A 350 -7.73 6.00 -7.71
N HIS A 351 -6.84 5.08 -8.05
CA HIS A 351 -6.07 5.04 -9.29
C HIS A 351 -6.26 3.72 -10.06
N THR A 352 -7.21 2.91 -9.62
CA THR A 352 -7.65 1.64 -10.25
C THR A 352 -9.10 1.74 -10.67
N PRO A 353 -9.58 0.90 -11.63
CA PRO A 353 -10.99 0.87 -12.00
C PRO A 353 -11.92 0.64 -10.81
N ASP A 354 -11.65 -0.37 -9.99
CA ASP A 354 -12.42 -0.68 -8.78
C ASP A 354 -12.36 0.46 -7.76
N GLY A 355 -11.17 1.03 -7.50
CA GLY A 355 -11.02 2.17 -6.60
C GLY A 355 -11.84 3.38 -7.05
N LEU A 356 -11.81 3.73 -8.34
CA LEU A 356 -12.58 4.84 -8.89
C LEU A 356 -14.10 4.57 -8.82
N GLU A 357 -14.52 3.35 -9.12
CA GLU A 357 -15.92 2.96 -9.02
C GLU A 357 -16.44 3.08 -7.58
N ASN A 358 -15.68 2.59 -6.62
CA ASN A 358 -16.05 2.60 -5.21
C ASN A 358 -16.11 4.03 -4.64
N VAL A 359 -15.13 4.88 -4.95
CA VAL A 359 -15.17 6.28 -4.47
C VAL A 359 -16.30 7.06 -5.08
N LEU A 360 -16.60 6.87 -6.38
CA LEU A 360 -17.71 7.58 -7.04
C LEU A 360 -19.08 7.10 -6.56
N LYS A 361 -19.27 5.79 -6.33
CA LYS A 361 -20.51 5.27 -5.72
C LYS A 361 -20.72 5.85 -4.33
N SER A 362 -19.71 5.87 -3.51
CA SER A 362 -19.78 6.44 -2.15
C SER A 362 -20.03 7.94 -2.14
N ALA A 363 -19.42 8.67 -3.08
CA ALA A 363 -19.67 10.10 -3.24
C ALA A 363 -21.11 10.37 -3.73
N ARG A 364 -21.65 9.49 -4.59
CA ARG A 364 -23.05 9.59 -5.07
C ARG A 364 -24.06 9.41 -3.93
N GLU A 365 -23.81 8.49 -3.00
CA GLU A 365 -24.69 8.23 -1.84
C GLU A 365 -24.86 9.45 -0.93
N ILE A 366 -23.84 10.31 -0.86
CA ILE A 366 -23.87 11.55 -0.05
C ILE A 366 -24.12 12.82 -0.87
N THR A 367 -24.32 12.68 -2.18
CA THR A 367 -24.66 13.81 -3.06
C THR A 367 -26.10 14.25 -2.75
N PRO A 368 -26.32 15.52 -2.37
CA PRO A 368 -27.68 16.04 -2.09
C PRO A 368 -28.60 15.94 -3.30
N ALA A 369 -29.91 15.86 -3.07
CA ALA A 369 -30.90 15.90 -4.13
C ALA A 369 -30.75 17.18 -4.95
N GLY A 370 -30.62 17.04 -6.27
CA GLY A 370 -30.38 18.16 -7.21
C GLY A 370 -28.92 18.60 -7.33
N GLY A 371 -28.02 18.08 -6.51
CA GLY A 371 -26.56 18.26 -6.66
C GLY A 371 -25.98 17.33 -7.72
N LYS A 372 -24.83 17.72 -8.28
CA LYS A 372 -24.08 16.95 -9.27
C LYS A 372 -22.88 16.27 -8.61
N LEU A 373 -22.51 15.11 -9.14
CA LEU A 373 -21.25 14.45 -8.85
C LEU A 373 -20.24 14.78 -9.96
N ILE A 374 -19.15 15.44 -9.62
CA ILE A 374 -18.08 15.84 -10.53
C ILE A 374 -16.85 15.01 -10.24
N CYS A 375 -16.27 14.38 -11.26
CA CYS A 375 -15.07 13.55 -11.14
C CYS A 375 -13.89 14.20 -11.86
N VAL A 376 -12.78 14.43 -11.15
CA VAL A 376 -11.50 14.84 -11.72
C VAL A 376 -10.53 13.69 -11.56
N PHE A 377 -9.96 13.19 -12.65
CA PHE A 377 -8.99 12.10 -12.57
C PHE A 377 -8.05 12.04 -13.77
N GLY A 378 -6.95 11.37 -13.60
CA GLY A 378 -6.00 10.97 -14.63
C GLY A 378 -5.46 9.57 -14.37
N CYS A 379 -4.60 9.09 -15.26
CA CYS A 379 -3.90 7.83 -15.09
C CYS A 379 -2.38 8.03 -15.13
N GLY A 380 -1.64 7.18 -14.41
CA GLY A 380 -0.18 7.21 -14.41
C GLY A 380 0.38 6.62 -15.71
N GLY A 381 1.50 7.19 -16.18
CA GLY A 381 2.35 6.62 -17.21
C GLY A 381 3.29 5.54 -16.65
N ASP A 382 3.87 4.70 -17.52
CA ASP A 382 4.72 3.56 -17.17
C ASP A 382 4.03 2.61 -16.17
N ARG A 383 2.73 2.36 -16.40
CA ARG A 383 1.84 1.51 -15.61
C ARG A 383 0.84 0.80 -16.52
N ASP A 384 0.03 -0.10 -15.94
CA ASP A 384 -1.01 -0.83 -16.66
C ASP A 384 -1.92 0.11 -17.48
N ALA A 385 -1.68 0.19 -18.80
CA ALA A 385 -2.46 1.02 -19.70
C ALA A 385 -3.89 0.47 -19.93
N THR A 386 -4.11 -0.84 -19.69
CA THR A 386 -5.41 -1.50 -19.94
C THR A 386 -6.51 -1.01 -19.00
N LYS A 387 -6.14 -0.37 -17.90
CA LYS A 387 -7.10 0.23 -16.96
C LYS A 387 -7.63 1.59 -17.41
N ARG A 388 -6.91 2.33 -18.29
CA ARG A 388 -7.25 3.69 -18.72
C ARG A 388 -8.65 3.80 -19.32
N PRO A 389 -9.02 3.04 -20.36
CA PRO A 389 -10.36 3.08 -20.92
C PRO A 389 -11.44 2.60 -19.94
N LYS A 390 -11.14 1.65 -19.07
CA LYS A 390 -12.07 1.17 -18.03
C LYS A 390 -12.42 2.28 -17.04
N MET A 391 -11.41 3.06 -16.60
CA MET A 391 -11.63 4.20 -15.71
C MET A 391 -12.45 5.31 -16.40
N GLY A 392 -12.21 5.58 -17.69
CA GLY A 392 -13.03 6.48 -18.48
C GLY A 392 -14.50 6.06 -18.51
N ALA A 393 -14.78 4.80 -18.82
CA ALA A 393 -16.13 4.24 -18.84
C ALA A 393 -16.83 4.32 -17.47
N ILE A 394 -16.11 4.04 -16.38
CA ILE A 394 -16.64 4.12 -15.00
C ILE A 394 -17.01 5.57 -14.67
N ALA A 395 -16.10 6.51 -14.92
CA ALA A 395 -16.36 7.93 -14.67
C ALA A 395 -17.58 8.41 -15.46
N GLN A 396 -17.71 8.04 -16.75
CA GLN A 396 -18.86 8.43 -17.58
C GLN A 396 -20.19 7.86 -17.07
N ARG A 397 -20.19 6.65 -16.53
CA ARG A 397 -21.38 5.99 -15.99
C ARG A 397 -21.85 6.59 -14.67
N LEU A 398 -20.91 6.99 -13.79
CA LEU A 398 -21.23 7.32 -12.40
C LEU A 398 -21.24 8.83 -12.10
N ALA A 399 -20.46 9.63 -12.82
CA ALA A 399 -20.40 11.08 -12.62
C ALA A 399 -21.30 11.87 -13.59
N ASP A 400 -21.78 13.03 -13.15
CA ASP A 400 -22.57 13.95 -13.98
C ASP A 400 -21.65 14.83 -14.84
N LYS A 401 -20.46 15.18 -14.32
CA LYS A 401 -19.39 15.86 -15.04
C LYS A 401 -18.05 15.19 -14.81
N ILE A 402 -17.18 15.21 -15.81
CA ILE A 402 -15.88 14.59 -15.78
C ILE A 402 -14.84 15.61 -16.25
N VAL A 403 -13.74 15.73 -15.50
CA VAL A 403 -12.55 16.45 -15.93
C VAL A 403 -11.42 15.43 -16.04
N ILE A 404 -10.97 15.16 -17.26
CA ILE A 404 -9.84 14.26 -17.54
C ILE A 404 -8.56 15.07 -17.58
N THR A 405 -7.57 14.68 -16.78
CA THR A 405 -6.31 15.42 -16.61
C THR A 405 -5.11 14.48 -16.51
N SER A 406 -3.91 15.05 -16.34
CA SER A 406 -2.71 14.26 -16.03
C SER A 406 -2.67 13.85 -14.56
N ASP A 407 -2.08 12.68 -14.33
CA ASP A 407 -1.60 12.24 -13.01
C ASP A 407 -0.06 12.38 -12.97
N ASN A 408 0.68 11.28 -12.86
CA ASN A 408 2.13 11.19 -13.02
C ASN A 408 2.45 10.61 -14.41
N PRO A 409 2.64 11.42 -15.46
CA PRO A 409 2.86 10.90 -16.82
C PRO A 409 4.20 10.16 -16.96
N ARG A 410 5.18 10.44 -16.09
CA ARG A 410 6.51 9.84 -16.12
C ARG A 410 7.19 10.00 -17.50
N SER A 411 7.57 8.88 -18.15
CA SER A 411 8.21 8.93 -19.46
C SER A 411 7.21 9.02 -20.63
N GLU A 412 5.93 8.72 -20.41
CA GLU A 412 4.90 8.73 -21.44
C GLU A 412 4.41 10.16 -21.79
N ASP A 413 3.87 10.32 -22.99
CA ASP A 413 3.19 11.54 -23.39
C ASP A 413 1.85 11.68 -22.63
N PRO A 414 1.64 12.76 -21.85
CA PRO A 414 0.38 13.00 -21.13
C PRO A 414 -0.84 12.99 -22.05
N GLN A 415 -0.72 13.48 -23.28
CA GLN A 415 -1.81 13.53 -24.24
C GLN A 415 -2.23 12.13 -24.72
N GLN A 416 -1.25 11.21 -24.86
CA GLN A 416 -1.54 9.82 -25.21
C GLN A 416 -2.31 9.13 -24.08
N ILE A 417 -1.90 9.34 -22.82
CA ILE A 417 -2.61 8.79 -21.65
C ILE A 417 -4.08 9.29 -21.61
N ILE A 418 -4.30 10.57 -21.85
CA ILE A 418 -5.64 11.17 -21.92
C ILE A 418 -6.45 10.55 -23.06
N THR A 419 -5.84 10.33 -24.22
CA THR A 419 -6.48 9.69 -25.39
C THR A 419 -6.92 8.27 -25.05
N ASP A 420 -6.10 7.50 -24.34
CA ASP A 420 -6.45 6.14 -23.91
C ASP A 420 -7.61 6.13 -22.91
N ILE A 421 -7.73 7.13 -22.04
CA ILE A 421 -8.87 7.28 -21.13
C ILE A 421 -10.14 7.59 -21.95
N ILE A 422 -10.06 8.52 -22.91
CA ILE A 422 -11.16 8.91 -23.77
C ILE A 422 -11.67 7.76 -24.62
N ALA A 423 -10.80 6.85 -25.04
CA ALA A 423 -11.17 5.65 -25.81
C ALA A 423 -12.16 4.73 -25.05
N GLY A 424 -12.28 4.87 -23.74
CA GLY A 424 -13.29 4.16 -22.93
C GLY A 424 -14.66 4.84 -22.85
N LEU A 425 -14.79 6.07 -23.34
CA LEU A 425 -16.05 6.80 -23.31
C LEU A 425 -16.95 6.36 -24.48
N GLN A 426 -18.25 6.23 -24.24
CA GLN A 426 -19.24 5.95 -25.30
C GLN A 426 -19.44 7.16 -26.22
N SER A 427 -19.35 8.37 -25.65
CA SER A 427 -19.44 9.64 -26.37
C SER A 427 -18.69 10.72 -25.61
N VAL A 428 -18.12 11.67 -26.36
CA VAL A 428 -17.47 12.85 -25.77
C VAL A 428 -18.47 14.01 -25.92
N ASP A 429 -19.33 14.16 -24.91
CA ASP A 429 -20.24 15.28 -24.78
C ASP A 429 -19.50 16.44 -24.09
N PRO A 430 -19.30 17.60 -24.76
CA PRO A 430 -18.61 18.75 -24.19
C PRO A 430 -19.27 19.34 -22.93
N GLU A 431 -20.59 19.13 -22.73
CA GLU A 431 -21.27 19.57 -21.52
C GLU A 431 -20.95 18.65 -20.31
N LYS A 432 -20.58 17.40 -20.58
CA LYS A 432 -20.26 16.39 -19.56
C LYS A 432 -18.77 16.15 -19.38
N VAL A 433 -17.97 16.18 -20.44
CA VAL A 433 -16.56 15.81 -20.46
C VAL A 433 -15.70 17.01 -20.81
N THR A 434 -14.83 17.40 -19.89
CA THR A 434 -13.80 18.40 -20.10
C THR A 434 -12.44 17.72 -20.08
N VAL A 435 -11.55 18.12 -20.97
CA VAL A 435 -10.16 17.67 -21.01
C VAL A 435 -9.26 18.87 -20.69
N GLU A 436 -8.52 18.76 -19.60
CA GLU A 436 -7.52 19.75 -19.20
C GLU A 436 -6.23 19.02 -18.75
N PRO A 437 -5.19 19.01 -19.59
CA PRO A 437 -3.96 18.27 -19.29
C PRO A 437 -3.22 18.79 -18.06
N ASP A 438 -3.26 20.09 -17.78
CA ASP A 438 -2.65 20.62 -16.55
C ASP A 438 -3.57 20.34 -15.35
N ARG A 439 -3.06 19.55 -14.39
CA ARG A 439 -3.86 19.15 -13.23
C ARG A 439 -4.22 20.31 -12.32
N GLY A 440 -3.37 21.33 -12.24
CA GLY A 440 -3.65 22.53 -11.46
C GLY A 440 -4.80 23.34 -12.07
N GLU A 441 -4.77 23.54 -13.38
CA GLU A 441 -5.85 24.20 -14.12
C GLU A 441 -7.13 23.36 -14.10
N ALA A 442 -7.03 22.03 -14.20
CA ALA A 442 -8.18 21.12 -14.08
C ALA A 442 -8.87 21.27 -12.71
N ILE A 443 -8.11 21.41 -11.62
CA ILE A 443 -8.66 21.66 -10.29
C ILE A 443 -9.21 23.08 -10.19
N ALA A 444 -8.56 24.08 -10.81
CA ALA A 444 -9.03 25.47 -10.81
C ALA A 444 -10.38 25.65 -11.51
N LEU A 445 -10.64 24.87 -12.58
CA LEU A 445 -11.93 24.86 -13.29
C LEU A 445 -13.12 24.48 -12.39
N LEU A 446 -12.88 23.71 -11.33
CA LEU A 446 -13.93 23.28 -10.40
C LEU A 446 -14.72 24.45 -9.81
N LYS A 447 -14.08 25.61 -9.61
CA LYS A 447 -14.76 26.81 -9.07
C LYS A 447 -15.87 27.33 -10.01
N SER A 448 -15.70 27.14 -11.30
CA SER A 448 -16.66 27.62 -12.31
C SER A 448 -17.72 26.58 -12.69
N ILE A 449 -17.45 25.29 -12.50
CA ILE A 449 -18.32 24.20 -12.95
C ILE A 449 -19.10 23.51 -11.84
N SER A 450 -18.84 23.88 -10.56
CA SER A 450 -19.51 23.30 -9.39
C SER A 450 -20.31 24.35 -8.62
N ASP A 451 -21.40 23.90 -8.01
CA ASP A 451 -22.27 24.66 -7.12
C ASP A 451 -22.16 24.14 -5.68
N ASN A 452 -22.66 24.90 -4.71
CA ASN A 452 -22.55 24.56 -3.27
C ASN A 452 -23.17 23.21 -2.88
N ASN A 453 -24.10 22.69 -3.66
CA ASN A 453 -24.76 21.40 -3.41
C ASN A 453 -24.07 20.24 -4.13
N ASP A 454 -23.03 20.51 -4.92
CA ASP A 454 -22.33 19.49 -5.66
C ASP A 454 -21.30 18.75 -4.79
N VAL A 455 -20.98 17.53 -5.22
CA VAL A 455 -19.90 16.73 -4.68
C VAL A 455 -18.82 16.58 -5.75
N VAL A 456 -17.61 16.92 -5.41
CA VAL A 456 -16.44 16.81 -6.29
C VAL A 456 -15.51 15.73 -5.75
N VAL A 457 -15.09 14.81 -6.61
CA VAL A 457 -14.08 13.81 -6.31
C VAL A 457 -12.84 14.10 -7.16
N ILE A 458 -11.71 14.36 -6.51
CA ILE A 458 -10.40 14.48 -7.14
C ILE A 458 -9.67 13.17 -6.85
N ALA A 459 -9.52 12.32 -7.87
CA ALA A 459 -9.02 10.96 -7.75
C ALA A 459 -7.63 10.80 -8.39
N GLY A 460 -6.85 9.84 -7.87
CA GLY A 460 -5.56 9.40 -8.39
C GLY A 460 -4.42 9.60 -7.40
N LYS A 461 -4.15 10.84 -6.97
CA LYS A 461 -2.97 11.18 -6.16
C LYS A 461 -3.18 11.01 -4.65
N GLY A 462 -4.37 11.28 -4.16
CA GLY A 462 -4.68 11.16 -2.73
C GLY A 462 -3.73 11.99 -1.86
N HIS A 463 -2.82 11.30 -1.16
CA HIS A 463 -1.82 11.90 -0.26
C HIS A 463 -0.52 12.34 -0.96
N GLU A 464 -0.30 11.96 -2.23
CA GLU A 464 0.92 12.34 -2.96
C GLU A 464 1.03 13.87 -3.04
N ASP A 465 2.19 14.40 -2.67
CA ASP A 465 2.53 15.81 -2.70
C ASP A 465 3.49 16.17 -3.85
N TYR A 466 3.59 15.28 -4.85
CA TYR A 466 4.46 15.44 -6.01
C TYR A 466 3.77 15.06 -7.32
N GLN A 467 4.28 15.57 -8.44
CA GLN A 467 3.96 15.12 -9.78
C GLN A 467 5.25 14.79 -10.54
N ILE A 468 5.31 13.56 -11.09
CA ILE A 468 6.47 13.06 -11.86
C ILE A 468 6.21 13.35 -13.33
N LEU A 469 6.97 14.29 -13.88
CA LEU A 469 7.03 14.64 -15.29
C LEU A 469 8.24 13.97 -15.93
N LYS A 470 8.34 13.99 -17.27
CA LYS A 470 9.41 13.32 -18.03
C LYS A 470 10.81 13.62 -17.50
N ASP A 471 11.09 14.90 -17.22
CA ASP A 471 12.44 15.37 -16.90
C ASP A 471 12.58 15.86 -15.45
N LYS A 472 11.50 15.90 -14.68
CA LYS A 472 11.51 16.46 -13.32
C LYS A 472 10.36 15.96 -12.45
N THR A 473 10.57 15.99 -11.15
CA THR A 473 9.50 15.87 -10.16
C THR A 473 9.24 17.25 -9.57
N ILE A 474 7.99 17.64 -9.51
CA ILE A 474 7.55 18.92 -8.93
C ILE A 474 6.68 18.67 -7.70
N HIS A 475 6.63 19.63 -6.77
CA HIS A 475 5.66 19.62 -5.68
C HIS A 475 4.26 19.86 -6.24
N PHE A 476 3.33 18.98 -5.93
CA PHE A 476 1.94 19.08 -6.35
C PHE A 476 1.02 18.23 -5.46
N ASP A 477 0.19 18.86 -4.66
CA ASP A 477 -0.75 18.21 -3.74
C ASP A 477 -2.18 18.62 -4.09
N ASP A 478 -3.03 17.65 -4.45
CA ASP A 478 -4.45 17.87 -4.78
C ASP A 478 -5.20 18.59 -3.66
N ARG A 479 -4.88 18.28 -2.41
CA ARG A 479 -5.53 18.86 -1.22
C ARG A 479 -5.19 20.35 -1.08
N GLU A 480 -3.93 20.71 -1.32
CA GLU A 480 -3.48 22.11 -1.30
C GLU A 480 -4.12 22.90 -2.43
N GLN A 481 -4.16 22.33 -3.65
CA GLN A 481 -4.77 22.99 -4.79
C GLN A 481 -6.26 23.20 -4.58
N ALA A 482 -6.98 22.17 -4.13
CA ALA A 482 -8.41 22.27 -3.84
C ALA A 482 -8.71 23.33 -2.74
N ARG A 483 -7.94 23.32 -1.66
CA ARG A 483 -8.10 24.33 -0.59
C ARG A 483 -7.84 25.76 -1.09
N LYS A 484 -6.88 25.97 -2.00
CA LYS A 484 -6.62 27.28 -2.62
C LYS A 484 -7.79 27.74 -3.48
N VAL A 485 -8.34 26.84 -4.33
CA VAL A 485 -9.45 27.14 -5.24
C VAL A 485 -10.73 27.56 -4.47
N PHE A 486 -11.00 26.89 -3.37
CA PHE A 486 -12.18 27.10 -2.55
C PHE A 486 -11.91 27.99 -1.31
N ALA A 487 -10.68 28.52 -1.13
CA ALA A 487 -10.38 29.50 -0.09
C ALA A 487 -11.23 30.76 -0.29
N GLY A 488 -12.09 31.05 0.68
CA GLY A 488 -13.07 32.14 0.62
C GLY A 488 -14.51 31.70 0.41
N SER A 489 -14.79 30.41 0.27
CA SER A 489 -16.14 29.83 0.25
C SER A 489 -16.68 29.49 1.65
N VAL A 490 -16.00 29.96 2.70
CA VAL A 490 -16.42 29.76 4.09
C VAL A 490 -17.26 30.98 4.52
N ILE A 491 -18.56 30.87 4.39
CA ILE A 491 -19.52 31.55 5.28
C ILE A 491 -20.52 30.50 5.74
#